data_0b48ad408920a5a60d2b86644ec6e238
#
_entry.id   0b48ad408920a5a60d2b86644ec6e238
#
_cell.length_a   1.000
_cell.length_b   1.000
_cell.length_c   1.000
_cell.angle_alpha   90.00
_cell.angle_beta   90.00
_cell.angle_gamma   90.00
#
_symmetry.space_group_name_H-M   'P 1'
#
loop_
_entity.id
_entity.type
_entity.pdbx_description
1 polymer ?
#
loop_
_entity_poly.entity_id
_entity_poly.type
_entity_poly.pdbx_seq_one_letter_code
_entity_poly.pdbx_strand_id
1 'polypeptide(L)' 'MNQQQTNRLNAFWQDIEAHKALNPSSPETALVILKSVALDALLAAQDIEQIGVNDANN' A
#
# COMPACT_ATOMS: atom_id res chain seq x y z
N MET A 1 -1.83 16.69 0.29
CA MET A 1 -2.45 15.64 -0.56
C MET A 1 -3.92 15.92 -0.74
N ASN A 2 -4.48 15.57 -1.89
CA ASN A 2 -5.92 15.68 -2.08
C ASN A 2 -6.64 14.49 -1.40
N GLN A 3 -7.99 14.53 -1.38
CA GLN A 3 -8.78 13.52 -0.68
C GLN A 3 -8.60 12.12 -1.27
N GLN A 4 -8.47 12.01 -2.59
CA GLN A 4 -8.28 10.72 -3.25
C GLN A 4 -6.93 10.11 -2.87
N GLN A 5 -5.87 10.92 -2.81
CA GLN A 5 -4.56 10.45 -2.39
C GLN A 5 -4.59 9.98 -0.93
N THR A 6 -5.24 10.75 -0.06
CA THR A 6 -5.39 10.39 1.35
C THR A 6 -6.16 9.09 1.49
N ASN A 7 -7.24 8.92 0.73
CA ASN A 7 -8.03 7.69 0.77
C ASN A 7 -7.20 6.49 0.32
N ARG A 8 -6.40 6.65 -0.74
CA ARG A 8 -5.54 5.56 -1.23
C ARG A 8 -4.48 5.17 -0.18
N LEU A 9 -3.88 6.18 0.45
CA LEU A 9 -2.89 5.94 1.50
C LEU A 9 -3.52 5.21 2.69
N ASN A 10 -4.72 5.62 3.10
CA ASN A 10 -5.42 4.97 4.21
C ASN A 10 -5.78 3.52 3.88
N ALA A 11 -6.17 3.25 2.64
CA ALA A 11 -6.43 1.88 2.19
C ALA A 11 -5.17 1.01 2.31
N PHE A 12 -4.01 1.57 1.98
CA PHE A 12 -2.73 0.85 2.14
C PHE A 12 -2.44 0.57 3.63
N TRP A 13 -2.64 1.56 4.51
CA TRP A 13 -2.41 1.34 5.95
C TRP A 13 -3.32 0.27 6.52
N GLN A 14 -4.58 0.20 6.07
CA GLN A 14 -5.51 -0.86 6.48
C GLN A 14 -5.02 -2.23 6.03
N ASP A 15 -4.47 -2.31 4.83
CA ASP A 15 -3.91 -3.54 4.27
C ASP A 15 -2.70 -4.00 5.08
N ILE A 16 -1.84 -3.06 5.50
CA ILE A 16 -0.68 -3.34 6.35
C ILE A 16 -1.13 -3.92 7.70
N GLU A 17 -2.18 -3.36 8.30
CA GLU A 17 -2.71 -3.88 9.55
C GLU A 17 -3.21 -5.32 9.40
N ALA A 18 -3.87 -5.62 8.28
CA ALA A 18 -4.32 -6.97 7.98
C ALA A 18 -3.14 -7.94 7.86
N HIS A 19 -2.05 -7.51 7.21
CA HIS A 19 -0.84 -8.35 7.08
C HIS A 19 -0.16 -8.57 8.42
N LYS A 20 -0.13 -7.56 9.29
CA LYS A 20 0.41 -7.72 10.65
C LYS A 20 -0.32 -8.80 11.44
N ALA A 21 -1.63 -8.90 11.24
CA ALA A 21 -2.46 -9.86 11.96
C ALA A 21 -2.18 -11.32 11.55
N LEU A 22 -1.55 -11.55 10.40
CA LEU A 22 -1.24 -12.92 9.94
C LEU A 22 -0.20 -13.61 10.83
N ASN A 23 0.70 -12.85 11.44
CA ASN A 23 1.66 -13.34 12.43
C ASN A 23 2.35 -14.66 11.99
N PRO A 24 3.16 -14.64 10.93
CA PRO A 24 3.74 -15.86 10.37
C PRO A 24 4.66 -16.57 11.36
N SER A 25 4.65 -17.91 11.32
CA SER A 25 5.45 -18.74 12.22
C SER A 25 6.75 -19.26 11.56
N SER A 26 6.97 -18.99 10.28
CA SER A 26 8.16 -19.43 9.58
C SER A 26 8.78 -18.30 8.77
N PRO A 27 10.11 -18.31 8.56
CA PRO A 27 10.78 -17.31 7.73
C PRO A 27 10.26 -17.30 6.28
N GLU A 28 9.95 -18.47 5.73
CA GLU A 28 9.48 -18.59 4.35
C GLU A 28 8.15 -17.85 4.17
N THR A 29 7.22 -18.06 5.11
CA THR A 29 5.93 -17.37 5.07
C THR A 29 6.12 -15.86 5.28
N ALA A 30 7.00 -15.47 6.21
CA ALA A 30 7.31 -14.07 6.47
C ALA A 30 7.84 -13.38 5.21
N LEU A 31 8.73 -14.06 4.46
CA LEU A 31 9.28 -13.49 3.23
C LEU A 31 8.21 -13.29 2.15
N VAL A 32 7.27 -14.22 2.02
CA VAL A 32 6.16 -14.09 1.07
C VAL A 32 5.32 -12.87 1.43
N ILE A 33 4.98 -12.71 2.71
CA ILE A 33 4.18 -11.58 3.19
C ILE A 33 4.92 -10.26 2.94
N LEU A 34 6.21 -10.21 3.28
CA LEU A 34 7.01 -8.99 3.10
C LEU A 34 7.11 -8.59 1.63
N LYS A 35 7.27 -9.56 0.72
CA LYS A 35 7.33 -9.28 -0.71
C LYS A 35 5.99 -8.77 -1.22
N SER A 36 4.88 -9.33 -0.72
CA SER A 36 3.54 -8.86 -1.07
C SER A 36 3.31 -7.43 -0.58
N VAL A 37 3.71 -7.13 0.65
CA VAL A 37 3.61 -5.78 1.21
C VAL A 37 4.47 -4.80 0.43
N ALA A 38 5.66 -5.20 0.03
CA ALA A 38 6.56 -4.35 -0.77
C ALA A 38 5.93 -3.99 -2.11
N LEU A 39 5.31 -4.98 -2.78
CA LEU A 39 4.61 -4.75 -4.04
C LEU A 39 3.42 -3.82 -3.84
N ASP A 40 2.62 -4.06 -2.79
CA ASP A 40 1.47 -3.22 -2.47
C ASP A 40 1.90 -1.77 -2.21
N ALA A 41 3.02 -1.58 -1.50
CA ALA A 41 3.55 -0.25 -1.23
C ALA A 41 3.95 0.46 -2.52
N LEU A 42 4.60 -0.25 -3.43
CA LEU A 42 4.98 0.30 -4.73
C LEU A 42 3.75 0.72 -5.54
N LEU A 43 2.74 -0.15 -5.59
CA LEU A 43 1.50 0.13 -6.31
C LEU A 43 0.76 1.32 -5.69
N ALA A 44 0.71 1.40 -4.36
CA ALA A 44 0.10 2.54 -3.68
C ALA A 44 0.82 3.84 -4.01
N ALA A 45 2.15 3.83 -4.04
CA ALA A 45 2.94 5.00 -4.40
C ALA A 45 2.65 5.44 -5.84
N GLN A 46 2.59 4.49 -6.77
CA GLN A 46 2.26 4.78 -8.18
C GLN A 46 0.85 5.37 -8.31
N ASP A 47 -0.12 4.82 -7.58
CA ASP A 47 -1.50 5.31 -7.60
C ASP A 47 -1.58 6.74 -7.07
N ILE A 48 -0.92 7.03 -5.96
CA ILE A 48 -0.92 8.36 -5.36
C ILE A 48 -0.25 9.38 -6.30
N GLU A 49 0.84 8.98 -6.93
CA GLU A 49 1.55 9.79 -7.90
C GLU A 49 0.64 10.11 -9.10
N GLN A 50 -0.04 9.10 -9.63
CA GLN A 50 -0.93 9.24 -10.79
C GLN A 50 -2.13 10.12 -10.45
N ILE A 51 -2.71 9.99 -9.27
CA ILE A 51 -3.80 10.84 -8.81
C ILE A 51 -3.33 12.30 -8.76
N GLY A 52 -2.12 12.53 -8.26
CA GLY A 52 -1.55 13.88 -8.19
C GLY A 52 -1.37 14.48 -9.57
N VAL A 53 -0.86 13.72 -10.54
CA VAL A 53 -0.69 14.16 -11.93
C VAL A 53 -2.05 14.53 -12.55
N ASN A 54 -3.05 13.68 -12.37
CA ASN A 54 -4.39 13.93 -12.91
C ASN A 54 -5.02 15.18 -12.29
N ASP A 55 -4.84 15.39 -11.00
CA ASP A 55 -5.35 16.57 -10.30
C ASP A 55 -4.67 17.83 -10.81
N ALA A 56 -3.36 17.78 -11.05
CA ALA A 56 -2.59 18.92 -11.55
C ALA A 56 -2.99 19.31 -12.98
N ASN A 57 -3.52 18.38 -13.77
CA ASN A 57 -3.93 18.62 -15.15
C ASN A 57 -5.36 19.14 -15.28
N ASN A 58 -6.08 19.22 -14.19
CA ASN A 58 -7.42 19.79 -14.16
C ASN A 58 -7.37 21.26 -13.79
#